data_c88cb1e465ca3f185b0468e487fac2e0
#
_entry.id   c88cb1e465ca3f185b0468e487fac2e0
#
_cell.length_a   1.000
_cell.length_b   1.000
_cell.length_c   1.000
_cell.angle_alpha   90.00
_cell.angle_beta   90.00
_cell.angle_gamma   90.00
#
_symmetry.space_group_name_H-M   'P 1'
#
loop_
_entity.id
_entity.type
_entity.pdbx_description
1 polymer ?
#
loop_
_entity_poly.entity_id
_entity_poly.type
_entity_poly.pdbx_seq_one_letter_code
_entity_poly.pdbx_strand_id
1 'polypeptide(L)'
;FYAYKSGVYKLETWGAQGGDRGASNGGKGGYTSGEIYLNKGEILYIYVGGNGNNHNGYNGGGYIPETCYSDATCVRPVKVTGGGATDIRLVPGTWDNTDGLNSRIMVAGGGGSVGGYGNAGGAGGLTGGSTSGCGSGGVGASITAAGSYRASFGKGGNGLNASGGYAGSGGGGFFGGGGANPDGSGDDDRGGGGGSSFAWSNTTKTSVPSNYNVSEKYFINAATYTSGSNSGDGKAKITLIKSNGITDIKINRGNIPIDFNYEVHDYYLNVDNDMTNVRFNVATEEGYTVNQTNKVVDMTNILSFTNTITLTVKAH
;
A
#
# COMPACT_ATOMS: atom_id res chain seq x y z
N PHE A 1 1.45 -6.24 11.42
CA PHE A 1 0.47 -5.56 12.27
C PHE A 1 -0.69 -6.52 12.53
N TYR A 2 -1.15 -6.57 13.74
CA TYR A 2 -2.32 -7.32 14.18
C TYR A 2 -3.39 -6.35 14.68
N ALA A 3 -4.60 -6.39 14.12
CA ALA A 3 -5.70 -5.54 14.55
C ALA A 3 -6.21 -6.03 15.92
N TYR A 4 -5.88 -5.31 16.97
CA TYR A 4 -6.22 -5.69 18.35
C TYR A 4 -7.67 -5.38 18.72
N LYS A 5 -8.35 -4.54 17.96
CA LYS A 5 -9.77 -4.20 18.06
C LYS A 5 -10.40 -4.12 16.67
N SER A 6 -11.70 -4.36 16.57
CA SER A 6 -12.47 -4.05 15.38
C SER A 6 -12.71 -2.55 15.29
N GLY A 7 -12.57 -1.97 14.10
CA GLY A 7 -12.79 -0.54 13.93
C GLY A 7 -12.12 0.04 12.68
N VAL A 8 -12.24 1.33 12.52
CA VAL A 8 -11.63 2.06 11.42
C VAL A 8 -10.19 2.43 11.80
N TYR A 9 -9.27 2.01 10.96
CA TYR A 9 -7.84 2.32 11.08
C TYR A 9 -7.42 3.27 9.97
N LYS A 10 -6.67 4.30 10.33
CA LYS A 10 -5.93 5.12 9.38
C LYS A 10 -4.61 4.43 9.06
N LEU A 11 -4.37 4.15 7.79
CA LEU A 11 -3.11 3.66 7.25
C LEU A 11 -2.35 4.83 6.62
N GLU A 12 -1.05 4.91 6.90
CA GLU A 12 -0.15 5.93 6.36
C GLU A 12 1.16 5.27 5.96
N THR A 13 1.59 5.48 4.72
CA THR A 13 2.86 4.96 4.20
C THR A 13 3.66 6.05 3.51
N TRP A 14 4.99 6.00 3.64
CA TRP A 14 5.95 6.88 2.99
C TRP A 14 6.96 6.02 2.25
N GLY A 15 7.13 6.20 0.96
CA GLY A 15 8.18 5.57 0.16
C GLY A 15 9.56 6.10 0.54
N ALA A 16 10.60 5.37 0.19
CA ALA A 16 11.98 5.78 0.47
C ALA A 16 12.55 6.72 -0.60
N GLN A 17 13.51 7.52 -0.22
CA GLN A 17 14.28 8.36 -1.13
C GLN A 17 15.23 7.53 -1.98
N GLY A 18 15.40 7.89 -3.24
CA GLY A 18 16.45 7.36 -4.10
C GLY A 18 17.84 7.83 -3.69
N GLY A 19 18.87 7.15 -4.16
CA GLY A 19 20.25 7.45 -3.80
C GLY A 19 20.74 8.79 -4.31
N ASP A 20 21.51 9.48 -3.47
CA ASP A 20 22.12 10.79 -3.70
C ASP A 20 23.57 10.66 -4.21
N ARG A 21 24.11 11.72 -4.83
CA ARG A 21 25.52 11.85 -5.15
C ARG A 21 26.00 13.29 -5.05
N GLY A 22 27.00 13.53 -4.20
CA GLY A 22 27.54 14.86 -3.97
C GLY A 22 26.47 15.83 -3.47
N ALA A 23 26.27 16.93 -4.19
CA ALA A 23 25.25 17.93 -3.89
C ALA A 23 23.88 17.61 -4.48
N SER A 24 23.77 16.56 -5.30
CA SER A 24 22.52 16.19 -5.99
C SER A 24 21.78 15.12 -5.23
N ASN A 25 20.48 15.34 -5.07
CA ASN A 25 19.61 14.45 -4.30
C ASN A 25 18.82 13.54 -5.23
N GLY A 26 18.70 12.27 -4.85
CA GLY A 26 17.71 11.36 -5.42
C GLY A 26 16.29 11.85 -5.18
N GLY A 27 15.36 11.35 -5.96
CA GLY A 27 13.95 11.66 -5.82
C GLY A 27 13.45 11.28 -4.44
N LYS A 28 12.66 12.15 -3.83
CA LYS A 28 11.99 11.85 -2.55
C LYS A 28 10.89 10.82 -2.74
N GLY A 29 10.65 10.00 -1.73
CA GLY A 29 9.53 9.07 -1.69
C GLY A 29 8.18 9.78 -1.62
N GLY A 30 7.13 9.12 -2.15
CA GLY A 30 5.75 9.58 -2.05
C GLY A 30 5.13 9.27 -0.68
N TYR A 31 3.96 9.82 -0.45
CA TYR A 31 3.09 9.53 0.70
C TYR A 31 1.74 9.03 0.22
N THR A 32 1.21 8.03 0.89
CA THR A 32 -0.15 7.52 0.68
C THR A 32 -0.82 7.33 2.02
N SER A 33 -2.05 7.78 2.16
CA SER A 33 -2.87 7.49 3.34
C SER A 33 -4.31 7.18 2.95
N GLY A 34 -5.04 6.58 3.90
CA GLY A 34 -6.46 6.31 3.77
C GLY A 34 -6.97 5.53 4.96
N GLU A 35 -8.25 5.20 4.94
CA GLU A 35 -8.95 4.55 6.04
C GLU A 35 -9.46 3.18 5.62
N ILE A 36 -9.37 2.21 6.53
CA ILE A 36 -9.87 0.86 6.33
C ILE A 36 -10.54 0.36 7.60
N TYR A 37 -11.63 -0.36 7.44
CA TYR A 37 -12.19 -1.14 8.54
C TYR A 37 -11.47 -2.49 8.66
N LEU A 38 -11.02 -2.83 9.87
CA LEU A 38 -10.44 -4.13 10.19
C LEU A 38 -11.20 -4.77 11.34
N ASN A 39 -11.45 -6.07 11.24
CA ASN A 39 -11.92 -6.86 12.37
C ASN A 39 -10.77 -7.19 13.31
N LYS A 40 -11.07 -7.34 14.60
CA LYS A 40 -10.11 -7.87 15.57
C LYS A 40 -9.56 -9.22 15.09
N GLY A 41 -8.24 -9.33 15.09
CA GLY A 41 -7.56 -10.54 14.66
C GLY A 41 -7.01 -10.49 13.23
N GLU A 42 -7.43 -9.53 12.41
CA GLU A 42 -6.88 -9.39 11.05
C GLU A 42 -5.42 -8.97 11.07
N ILE A 43 -4.65 -9.52 10.13
CA ILE A 43 -3.21 -9.32 10.04
C ILE A 43 -2.87 -8.58 8.76
N LEU A 44 -2.06 -7.52 8.87
CA LEU A 44 -1.48 -6.81 7.75
C LEU A 44 0.05 -6.98 7.79
N TYR A 45 0.65 -7.23 6.63
CA TYR A 45 2.10 -7.36 6.46
C TYR A 45 2.66 -6.06 5.88
N ILE A 46 3.65 -5.47 6.56
CA ILE A 46 4.19 -4.16 6.24
C ILE A 46 5.63 -4.32 5.74
N TYR A 47 5.90 -3.80 4.55
CA TYR A 47 7.22 -3.77 3.93
C TYR A 47 7.66 -2.32 3.83
N VAL A 48 8.73 -1.97 4.52
CA VAL A 48 9.23 -0.60 4.58
C VAL A 48 10.36 -0.43 3.60
N GLY A 49 10.24 0.56 2.71
CA GLY A 49 11.25 0.84 1.69
C GLY A 49 12.59 1.27 2.26
N GLY A 50 13.67 0.72 1.75
CA GLY A 50 15.02 1.17 2.05
C GLY A 50 15.45 2.32 1.13
N ASN A 51 16.17 3.31 1.67
CA ASN A 51 16.73 4.39 0.85
C ASN A 51 17.84 3.91 -0.07
N GLY A 52 18.07 4.66 -1.12
CA GLY A 52 19.01 4.28 -2.16
C GLY A 52 20.48 4.42 -1.82
N ASN A 53 20.84 5.02 -0.69
CA ASN A 53 22.25 5.19 -0.27
C ASN A 53 22.73 4.05 0.65
N ASN A 54 21.94 3.72 1.66
CA ASN A 54 22.36 2.86 2.77
C ASN A 54 21.68 1.49 2.77
N HIS A 55 20.45 1.40 2.26
CA HIS A 55 19.63 0.19 2.35
C HIS A 55 19.29 -0.43 0.99
N ASN A 56 20.12 -0.15 -0.03
CA ASN A 56 20.08 -0.74 -1.37
C ASN A 56 18.68 -0.73 -2.02
N GLY A 57 17.86 0.27 -1.72
CA GLY A 57 16.51 0.36 -2.26
C GLY A 57 15.61 -0.83 -1.93
N TYR A 58 15.76 -1.43 -0.73
CA TYR A 58 14.94 -2.57 -0.31
C TYR A 58 13.45 -2.31 -0.60
N ASN A 59 12.73 -3.34 -0.99
CA ASN A 59 11.34 -3.32 -1.47
C ASN A 59 11.17 -2.57 -2.80
N GLY A 60 11.99 -2.94 -3.78
CA GLY A 60 11.74 -2.68 -5.19
C GLY A 60 12.51 -1.54 -5.84
N GLY A 61 13.43 -0.87 -5.16
CA GLY A 61 14.33 0.08 -5.83
C GLY A 61 15.23 -0.61 -6.86
N GLY A 62 15.37 -0.03 -8.06
CA GLY A 62 16.31 -0.49 -9.07
C GLY A 62 17.75 -0.26 -8.63
N TYR A 63 18.70 -0.95 -9.25
CA TYR A 63 20.14 -0.82 -8.96
C TYR A 63 20.94 -0.52 -10.24
N ILE A 64 22.21 -0.16 -10.10
CA ILE A 64 23.13 0.06 -11.20
C ILE A 64 24.14 -1.09 -11.18
N PRO A 65 24.07 -2.03 -12.14
CA PRO A 65 24.91 -3.21 -12.17
C PRO A 65 26.39 -2.85 -12.47
N GLU A 66 27.29 -3.74 -12.07
CA GLU A 66 28.66 -3.73 -12.57
C GLU A 66 28.64 -3.97 -14.07
N THR A 67 29.45 -3.21 -14.81
CA THR A 67 29.63 -3.40 -16.25
C THR A 67 31.12 -3.60 -16.52
N CYS A 68 31.45 -4.73 -17.16
CA CYS A 68 32.80 -5.01 -17.65
C CYS A 68 32.83 -4.82 -19.15
N TYR A 69 33.84 -4.09 -19.63
CA TYR A 69 34.08 -3.88 -21.05
C TYR A 69 35.00 -4.95 -21.63
N SER A 70 35.05 -5.05 -22.94
CA SER A 70 35.86 -6.04 -23.68
C SER A 70 37.35 -5.92 -23.45
N ASP A 71 37.85 -4.81 -22.92
CA ASP A 71 39.24 -4.53 -22.57
C ASP A 71 39.61 -4.95 -21.13
N ALA A 72 38.73 -5.75 -20.47
CA ALA A 72 38.86 -6.18 -19.07
C ALA A 72 38.78 -5.05 -18.02
N THR A 73 38.40 -3.83 -18.40
CA THR A 73 38.11 -2.77 -17.44
C THR A 73 36.66 -2.97 -16.92
N CYS A 74 36.56 -3.21 -15.63
CA CYS A 74 35.25 -3.30 -14.98
C CYS A 74 34.97 -2.01 -14.20
N VAL A 75 33.87 -1.35 -14.53
CA VAL A 75 33.37 -0.24 -13.72
C VAL A 75 32.56 -0.85 -12.57
N ARG A 76 33.01 -0.62 -11.34
CA ARG A 76 32.38 -1.16 -10.13
C ARG A 76 30.93 -0.71 -10.03
N PRO A 77 30.05 -1.54 -9.44
CA PRO A 77 28.66 -1.14 -9.21
C PRO A 77 28.63 0.16 -8.42
N VAL A 78 27.82 1.07 -8.88
CA VAL A 78 27.59 2.33 -8.16
C VAL A 78 26.65 2.02 -7.01
N LYS A 79 27.03 2.40 -5.79
CA LYS A 79 26.27 2.11 -4.56
C LYS A 79 25.00 2.95 -4.38
N VAL A 80 24.54 3.68 -5.42
CA VAL A 80 23.29 4.40 -5.37
C VAL A 80 22.21 3.62 -6.13
N THR A 81 21.09 3.41 -5.48
CA THR A 81 19.94 2.67 -6.02
C THR A 81 18.69 3.56 -6.02
N GLY A 82 17.65 3.19 -6.73
CA GLY A 82 16.32 3.76 -6.50
C GLY A 82 15.87 3.49 -5.05
N GLY A 83 15.03 4.34 -4.51
CA GLY A 83 14.39 4.12 -3.21
C GLY A 83 13.32 3.04 -3.32
N GLY A 84 13.16 2.22 -2.29
CA GLY A 84 12.12 1.20 -2.23
C GLY A 84 10.74 1.79 -1.95
N ALA A 85 9.69 1.07 -2.34
CA ALA A 85 8.32 1.39 -1.93
C ALA A 85 8.09 1.02 -0.46
N THR A 86 7.16 1.69 0.19
CA THR A 86 6.57 1.18 1.43
C THR A 86 5.16 0.72 1.14
N ASP A 87 4.86 -0.53 1.48
CA ASP A 87 3.54 -1.09 1.18
C ASP A 87 2.96 -1.94 2.32
N ILE A 88 1.65 -2.14 2.25
CA ILE A 88 0.85 -2.95 3.16
C ILE A 88 0.17 -4.05 2.34
N ARG A 89 0.33 -5.30 2.78
CA ARG A 89 -0.11 -6.53 2.10
C ARG A 89 -0.96 -7.41 2.99
N LEU A 90 -1.73 -8.28 2.35
CA LEU A 90 -2.52 -9.34 3.00
C LEU A 90 -1.78 -10.68 3.03
N VAL A 91 -0.78 -10.89 2.18
CA VAL A 91 0.00 -12.14 2.08
C VAL A 91 1.47 -11.86 2.41
N PRO A 92 2.09 -12.66 3.30
CA PRO A 92 3.52 -12.55 3.65
C PRO A 92 4.43 -13.14 2.56
N GLY A 93 5.74 -12.96 2.72
CA GLY A 93 6.77 -13.55 1.86
C GLY A 93 8.00 -12.66 1.75
N THR A 94 8.88 -12.96 0.80
CA THR A 94 9.94 -12.02 0.41
C THR A 94 9.32 -10.80 -0.26
N TRP A 95 10.04 -9.69 -0.28
CA TRP A 95 9.49 -8.43 -0.82
C TRP A 95 9.05 -8.55 -2.29
N ASP A 96 9.70 -9.42 -3.07
CA ASP A 96 9.46 -9.67 -4.50
C ASP A 96 8.54 -10.88 -4.77
N ASN A 97 8.00 -11.50 -3.73
CA ASN A 97 7.05 -12.61 -3.88
C ASN A 97 5.80 -12.14 -4.65
N THR A 98 5.46 -12.86 -5.71
CA THR A 98 4.36 -12.50 -6.62
C THR A 98 3.01 -12.42 -5.90
N ASP A 99 2.70 -13.38 -5.01
CA ASP A 99 1.43 -13.40 -4.29
C ASP A 99 1.37 -12.21 -3.31
N GLY A 100 2.48 -11.91 -2.64
CA GLY A 100 2.62 -10.73 -1.80
C GLY A 100 2.41 -9.44 -2.58
N LEU A 101 3.02 -9.30 -3.75
CA LEU A 101 2.85 -8.13 -4.62
C LEU A 101 1.39 -7.97 -5.11
N ASN A 102 0.70 -9.06 -5.42
CA ASN A 102 -0.69 -9.06 -5.85
C ASN A 102 -1.70 -8.90 -4.69
N SER A 103 -1.24 -8.86 -3.45
CA SER A 103 -2.05 -8.66 -2.24
C SER A 103 -1.90 -7.28 -1.60
N ARG A 104 -1.22 -6.33 -2.26
CA ARG A 104 -0.95 -4.99 -1.74
C ARG A 104 -2.20 -4.14 -1.70
N ILE A 105 -2.62 -3.70 -0.52
CA ILE A 105 -3.78 -2.81 -0.36
C ILE A 105 -3.39 -1.32 -0.35
N MET A 106 -2.14 -1.00 0.01
CA MET A 106 -1.63 0.38 0.00
C MET A 106 -0.14 0.38 -0.36
N VAL A 107 0.29 1.33 -1.19
CA VAL A 107 1.68 1.52 -1.61
C VAL A 107 2.02 3.00 -1.67
N ALA A 108 3.14 3.38 -1.09
CA ALA A 108 3.80 4.66 -1.33
C ALA A 108 5.05 4.44 -2.19
N GLY A 109 5.12 5.07 -3.35
CA GLY A 109 6.21 4.90 -4.31
C GLY A 109 7.53 5.50 -3.81
N GLY A 110 8.64 4.83 -4.10
CA GLY A 110 9.99 5.33 -3.85
C GLY A 110 10.47 6.29 -4.94
N GLY A 111 11.45 7.09 -4.63
CA GLY A 111 12.11 7.99 -5.59
C GLY A 111 13.18 7.30 -6.44
N GLY A 112 13.44 7.78 -7.65
CA GLY A 112 14.57 7.34 -8.48
C GLY A 112 15.91 7.86 -7.96
N SER A 113 17.03 7.17 -8.26
CA SER A 113 18.37 7.65 -7.92
C SER A 113 18.84 8.77 -8.86
N VAL A 114 19.85 9.50 -8.44
CA VAL A 114 20.60 10.40 -9.30
C VAL A 114 21.33 9.65 -10.41
N GLY A 115 21.68 10.34 -11.48
CA GLY A 115 22.67 9.93 -12.47
C GLY A 115 24.06 10.47 -12.15
N GLY A 116 25.06 10.10 -12.95
CA GLY A 116 26.49 10.33 -12.69
C GLY A 116 26.89 11.80 -12.57
N TYR A 117 26.35 12.71 -13.36
CA TYR A 117 26.59 14.16 -13.27
C TYR A 117 25.59 14.88 -12.35
N GLY A 118 24.87 14.12 -11.50
CA GLY A 118 24.09 14.73 -10.45
C GLY A 118 22.68 15.19 -10.87
N ASN A 119 22.16 14.69 -11.96
CA ASN A 119 20.76 14.92 -12.29
C ASN A 119 19.84 14.20 -11.30
N ALA A 120 18.94 14.97 -10.68
CA ALA A 120 18.03 14.47 -9.65
C ALA A 120 17.14 13.33 -10.20
N GLY A 121 16.87 12.36 -9.34
CA GLY A 121 15.88 11.31 -9.60
C GLY A 121 14.44 11.84 -9.53
N GLY A 122 13.50 11.16 -10.19
CA GLY A 122 12.08 11.47 -10.12
C GLY A 122 11.49 11.13 -8.74
N ALA A 123 10.61 11.95 -8.23
CA ALA A 123 9.93 11.70 -6.96
C ALA A 123 8.90 10.56 -7.08
N GLY A 124 8.72 9.76 -6.01
CA GLY A 124 7.58 8.86 -5.88
C GLY A 124 6.27 9.62 -5.69
N GLY A 125 5.14 9.09 -6.16
CA GLY A 125 3.82 9.71 -6.05
C GLY A 125 2.74 8.87 -6.71
N LEU A 126 1.48 9.34 -6.75
CA LEU A 126 0.40 8.64 -7.47
C LEU A 126 0.82 8.33 -8.91
N THR A 127 1.38 9.35 -9.59
CA THR A 127 2.21 9.18 -10.76
C THR A 127 3.63 9.53 -10.36
N GLY A 128 4.57 8.63 -10.55
CA GLY A 128 5.97 8.88 -10.29
C GLY A 128 6.52 10.00 -11.16
N GLY A 129 7.45 10.79 -10.65
CA GLY A 129 8.11 11.86 -11.39
C GLY A 129 9.04 11.29 -12.45
N SER A 130 9.04 11.89 -13.64
CA SER A 130 10.03 11.62 -14.69
C SER A 130 11.21 12.59 -14.55
N THR A 131 12.38 12.17 -15.05
CA THR A 131 13.54 13.03 -15.16
C THR A 131 13.64 13.58 -16.57
N SER A 132 13.97 14.87 -16.70
CA SER A 132 14.13 15.55 -17.97
C SER A 132 15.62 15.78 -18.29
N GLY A 133 15.93 15.97 -19.57
CA GLY A 133 17.28 16.29 -20.05
C GLY A 133 17.50 15.74 -21.47
N CYS A 134 18.69 15.91 -22.12
CA CYS A 134 19.01 15.27 -23.41
C CYS A 134 19.20 13.75 -23.29
N GLY A 135 18.71 12.83 -24.18
CA GLY A 135 18.61 11.35 -24.13
C GLY A 135 17.41 10.85 -23.34
N SER A 136 17.40 9.62 -22.85
CA SER A 136 16.24 8.98 -22.21
C SER A 136 16.37 8.96 -20.69
N GLY A 137 15.92 10.02 -20.01
CA GLY A 137 15.75 10.01 -18.55
C GLY A 137 14.77 8.94 -18.08
N GLY A 138 14.83 8.59 -16.82
CA GLY A 138 13.90 7.63 -16.23
C GLY A 138 12.46 8.18 -16.25
N VAL A 139 11.53 7.44 -16.84
CA VAL A 139 10.10 7.80 -16.86
C VAL A 139 9.44 7.32 -15.55
N GLY A 140 8.67 8.19 -14.93
CA GLY A 140 7.88 7.83 -13.76
C GLY A 140 6.81 6.79 -14.08
N ALA A 141 6.48 5.95 -13.10
CA ALA A 141 5.42 4.96 -13.21
C ALA A 141 4.04 5.58 -12.99
N SER A 142 3.00 4.94 -13.55
CA SER A 142 1.60 5.21 -13.23
C SER A 142 0.98 4.03 -12.46
N ILE A 143 -0.28 4.14 -12.07
CA ILE A 143 -1.01 3.03 -11.43
C ILE A 143 -1.34 1.88 -12.40
N THR A 144 -1.18 2.09 -13.70
CA THR A 144 -1.49 1.12 -14.75
C THR A 144 -0.27 0.63 -15.51
N ALA A 145 0.89 1.29 -15.37
CA ALA A 145 2.08 0.96 -16.14
C ALA A 145 3.36 1.31 -15.40
N ALA A 146 4.36 0.45 -15.54
CA ALA A 146 5.73 0.74 -15.13
C ALA A 146 6.32 1.86 -15.98
N GLY A 147 7.26 2.58 -15.40
CA GLY A 147 8.10 3.51 -16.13
C GLY A 147 8.87 2.80 -17.26
N SER A 148 9.38 3.58 -18.20
CA SER A 148 10.20 3.02 -19.29
C SER A 148 11.46 2.34 -18.73
N TYR A 149 12.08 1.52 -19.54
CA TYR A 149 13.39 0.91 -19.33
C TYR A 149 13.53 0.07 -18.06
N ARG A 150 13.36 -1.25 -18.23
CA ARG A 150 13.57 -2.32 -17.22
C ARG A 150 12.74 -2.26 -15.95
N ALA A 151 11.75 -1.38 -15.88
CA ALA A 151 10.82 -1.36 -14.76
C ALA A 151 9.68 -2.36 -14.93
N SER A 152 9.09 -2.78 -13.81
CA SER A 152 7.99 -3.73 -13.81
C SER A 152 7.05 -3.51 -12.62
N PHE A 153 6.05 -4.36 -12.50
CA PHE A 153 5.17 -4.39 -11.33
C PHE A 153 5.98 -4.64 -10.06
N GLY A 154 5.92 -3.72 -9.11
CA GLY A 154 6.66 -3.77 -7.83
C GLY A 154 8.11 -3.32 -7.90
N LYS A 155 8.73 -3.22 -9.08
CA LYS A 155 10.19 -3.05 -9.18
C LYS A 155 10.60 -1.92 -10.13
N GLY A 156 11.42 -1.02 -9.63
CA GLY A 156 12.10 0.02 -10.40
C GLY A 156 13.11 -0.55 -11.41
N GLY A 157 13.24 0.13 -12.54
CA GLY A 157 14.17 -0.22 -13.59
C GLY A 157 15.63 -0.03 -13.15
N ASN A 158 16.48 -0.98 -13.51
CA ASN A 158 17.92 -0.85 -13.28
C ASN A 158 18.48 0.25 -14.18
N GLY A 159 19.35 1.08 -13.61
CA GLY A 159 20.17 1.99 -14.38
C GLY A 159 21.25 1.26 -15.17
N LEU A 160 21.98 1.99 -16.00
CA LEU A 160 23.14 1.47 -16.73
C LEU A 160 24.41 2.16 -16.27
N ASN A 161 25.49 1.39 -16.29
CA ASN A 161 26.84 1.88 -16.11
C ASN A 161 27.50 1.97 -17.51
N ALA A 162 28.11 3.09 -17.82
CA ALA A 162 28.76 3.31 -19.10
C ALA A 162 30.17 3.92 -18.89
N SER A 163 31.04 3.85 -19.90
CA SER A 163 32.37 4.48 -19.82
C SER A 163 32.19 6.00 -19.76
N GLY A 164 32.53 6.58 -18.61
CA GLY A 164 32.41 8.04 -18.37
C GLY A 164 31.30 8.46 -17.42
N GLY A 165 30.36 7.55 -17.09
CA GLY A 165 29.29 7.87 -16.15
C GLY A 165 28.29 6.75 -15.94
N TYR A 166 27.19 7.02 -15.24
CA TYR A 166 26.10 6.05 -15.04
C TYR A 166 24.73 6.70 -15.09
N ALA A 167 23.77 6.00 -15.65
CA ALA A 167 22.37 6.39 -15.64
C ALA A 167 21.69 5.90 -14.38
N GLY A 168 20.86 6.72 -13.75
CA GLY A 168 20.17 6.44 -12.51
C GLY A 168 19.13 5.33 -12.62
N SER A 169 18.83 4.70 -11.51
CA SER A 169 17.86 3.61 -11.38
C SER A 169 16.52 4.10 -10.85
N GLY A 170 15.44 3.44 -11.27
CA GLY A 170 14.07 3.81 -10.90
C GLY A 170 13.69 3.43 -9.47
N GLY A 171 12.75 4.16 -8.87
CA GLY A 171 12.16 3.86 -7.57
C GLY A 171 11.17 2.70 -7.64
N GLY A 172 11.03 1.95 -6.53
CA GLY A 172 9.99 0.94 -6.34
C GLY A 172 8.59 1.56 -6.21
N GLY A 173 7.54 0.79 -6.48
CA GLY A 173 6.17 1.30 -6.41
C GLY A 173 5.13 0.21 -6.62
N PHE A 174 3.86 0.58 -6.77
CA PHE A 174 2.86 -0.35 -7.30
C PHE A 174 3.33 -0.84 -8.68
N PHE A 175 3.69 0.11 -9.53
CA PHE A 175 4.62 -0.10 -10.63
C PHE A 175 5.89 0.70 -10.38
N GLY A 176 7.04 0.15 -10.74
CA GLY A 176 8.33 0.81 -10.57
C GLY A 176 8.58 1.88 -11.61
N GLY A 177 9.30 2.93 -11.22
CA GLY A 177 9.83 3.95 -12.13
C GLY A 177 10.90 3.39 -13.04
N GLY A 178 11.07 3.96 -14.24
CA GLY A 178 12.06 3.54 -15.21
C GLY A 178 13.50 3.84 -14.79
N GLY A 179 14.43 2.96 -15.11
CA GLY A 179 15.83 3.33 -15.14
C GLY A 179 16.09 4.34 -16.28
N ALA A 180 17.11 5.16 -16.14
CA ALA A 180 17.56 5.98 -17.24
C ALA A 180 18.40 5.15 -18.22
N ASN A 181 18.38 5.53 -19.49
CA ASN A 181 19.12 4.87 -20.55
C ASN A 181 20.18 5.83 -21.12
N PRO A 182 21.49 5.56 -21.00
CA PRO A 182 22.51 6.34 -21.65
C PRO A 182 22.41 6.20 -23.18
N ASP A 183 22.55 7.28 -23.92
CA ASP A 183 22.53 7.26 -25.38
C ASP A 183 23.93 7.05 -26.03
N GLY A 184 24.93 6.82 -25.18
CA GLY A 184 26.31 6.54 -25.61
C GLY A 184 27.16 7.79 -25.90
N SER A 185 26.65 8.98 -25.60
CA SER A 185 27.39 10.26 -25.89
C SER A 185 28.21 10.78 -24.70
N GLY A 186 28.33 10.05 -23.61
CA GLY A 186 29.20 10.41 -22.46
C GLY A 186 28.64 11.49 -21.52
N ASP A 187 27.62 12.23 -21.94
CA ASP A 187 26.97 13.28 -21.12
C ASP A 187 25.61 12.83 -20.53
N ASP A 188 25.40 11.52 -20.39
CA ASP A 188 24.07 10.90 -20.25
C ASP A 188 23.65 10.53 -18.86
N ASP A 189 24.20 11.17 -17.90
CA ASP A 189 24.04 10.79 -16.50
C ASP A 189 22.74 11.29 -15.88
N ARG A 190 21.64 10.73 -16.33
CA ARG A 190 20.30 11.10 -15.87
C ARG A 190 19.84 10.29 -14.69
N GLY A 191 18.98 10.93 -13.89
CA GLY A 191 18.30 10.26 -12.81
C GLY A 191 17.26 9.25 -13.30
N GLY A 192 16.96 8.25 -12.47
CA GLY A 192 15.86 7.32 -12.67
C GLY A 192 14.51 7.95 -12.35
N GLY A 193 13.43 7.36 -12.87
CA GLY A 193 12.05 7.78 -12.61
C GLY A 193 11.55 7.33 -11.23
N GLY A 194 10.56 8.02 -10.68
CA GLY A 194 9.89 7.63 -9.44
C GLY A 194 8.87 6.51 -9.64
N GLY A 195 8.67 5.69 -8.61
CA GLY A 195 7.64 4.66 -8.58
C GLY A 195 6.24 5.22 -8.30
N SER A 196 5.20 4.49 -8.70
CA SER A 196 3.82 4.89 -8.44
C SER A 196 3.32 4.46 -7.07
N SER A 197 2.50 5.32 -6.47
CA SER A 197 1.70 5.00 -5.27
C SER A 197 0.37 4.37 -5.67
N PHE A 198 -0.28 3.70 -4.71
CA PHE A 198 -1.54 3.01 -4.94
C PHE A 198 -2.31 2.84 -3.63
N ALA A 199 -3.64 2.87 -3.71
CA ALA A 199 -4.53 2.36 -2.68
C ALA A 199 -5.64 1.53 -3.35
N TRP A 200 -5.90 0.34 -2.83
CA TRP A 200 -6.99 -0.52 -3.29
C TRP A 200 -8.32 0.12 -2.96
N SER A 201 -9.10 0.48 -3.97
CA SER A 201 -10.35 1.21 -3.79
C SER A 201 -11.32 0.96 -4.95
N ASN A 202 -12.55 1.39 -4.80
CA ASN A 202 -13.53 1.31 -5.87
C ASN A 202 -13.09 2.02 -7.17
N THR A 203 -12.26 3.04 -7.07
CA THR A 203 -11.76 3.80 -8.24
C THR A 203 -10.54 3.16 -8.90
N THR A 204 -9.77 2.34 -8.19
CA THR A 204 -8.54 1.73 -8.69
C THR A 204 -8.67 0.24 -9.04
N LYS A 205 -9.78 -0.41 -8.69
CA LYS A 205 -9.99 -1.85 -8.85
C LYS A 205 -9.90 -2.35 -10.30
N THR A 206 -10.11 -1.49 -11.28
CA THR A 206 -9.98 -1.81 -12.71
C THR A 206 -8.57 -1.56 -13.28
N SER A 207 -7.66 -1.00 -12.47
CA SER A 207 -6.30 -0.60 -12.87
C SER A 207 -5.23 -1.56 -12.38
N VAL A 208 -5.59 -2.76 -11.94
CA VAL A 208 -4.68 -3.75 -11.37
C VAL A 208 -4.36 -4.87 -12.36
N PRO A 209 -3.23 -5.60 -12.18
CA PRO A 209 -2.92 -6.78 -12.99
C PRO A 209 -4.01 -7.85 -12.91
N SER A 210 -4.12 -8.69 -13.95
CA SER A 210 -5.18 -9.72 -14.06
C SER A 210 -5.16 -10.78 -12.95
N ASN A 211 -4.00 -11.00 -12.34
CA ASN A 211 -3.82 -11.93 -11.21
C ASN A 211 -3.91 -11.26 -9.83
N TYR A 212 -4.28 -9.99 -9.77
CA TYR A 212 -4.49 -9.30 -8.52
C TYR A 212 -5.76 -9.84 -7.84
N ASN A 213 -5.61 -10.31 -6.59
CA ASN A 213 -6.67 -11.02 -5.89
C ASN A 213 -6.87 -10.47 -4.48
N VAL A 214 -7.44 -9.27 -4.40
CA VAL A 214 -7.80 -8.63 -3.14
C VAL A 214 -9.31 -8.42 -3.08
N SER A 215 -9.94 -8.89 -2.01
CA SER A 215 -11.37 -8.67 -1.78
C SER A 215 -11.70 -7.19 -1.61
N GLU A 216 -12.87 -6.76 -2.08
CA GLU A 216 -13.40 -5.40 -1.89
C GLU A 216 -13.59 -5.04 -0.40
N LYS A 217 -13.66 -6.03 0.49
CA LYS A 217 -13.61 -5.85 1.95
C LYS A 217 -12.44 -4.97 2.39
N TYR A 218 -11.31 -5.02 1.68
CA TYR A 218 -10.09 -4.27 1.99
C TYR A 218 -9.97 -2.96 1.20
N PHE A 219 -11.08 -2.41 0.73
CA PHE A 219 -11.06 -1.09 0.10
C PHE A 219 -10.58 -0.02 1.08
N ILE A 220 -9.68 0.81 0.59
CA ILE A 220 -9.19 1.99 1.28
C ILE A 220 -10.10 3.16 0.94
N ASN A 221 -10.74 3.73 1.95
CA ASN A 221 -11.56 4.92 1.84
C ASN A 221 -10.72 6.19 2.04
N ALA A 222 -11.19 7.31 1.49
CA ALA A 222 -10.55 8.62 1.62
C ALA A 222 -9.04 8.61 1.29
N ALA A 223 -8.63 7.85 0.27
CA ALA A 223 -7.23 7.74 -0.12
C ALA A 223 -6.67 9.09 -0.57
N THR A 224 -5.50 9.46 -0.04
CA THR A 224 -4.77 10.66 -0.42
C THR A 224 -3.34 10.34 -0.81
N TYR A 225 -2.75 11.16 -1.67
CA TYR A 225 -1.42 10.97 -2.20
C TYR A 225 -0.66 12.29 -2.21
N THR A 226 0.62 12.26 -1.83
CA THR A 226 1.52 13.41 -1.94
C THR A 226 2.83 12.96 -2.58
N SER A 227 3.22 13.63 -3.66
CA SER A 227 4.47 13.34 -4.37
C SER A 227 5.65 13.97 -3.62
N GLY A 228 6.79 13.26 -3.58
CA GLY A 228 8.06 13.80 -3.10
C GLY A 228 8.06 14.29 -1.65
N SER A 229 7.36 13.61 -0.76
CA SER A 229 7.15 14.08 0.62
C SER A 229 8.12 13.49 1.66
N ASN A 230 8.84 12.40 1.35
CA ASN A 230 9.70 11.71 2.30
C ASN A 230 11.16 11.64 1.89
N SER A 231 12.06 11.99 2.82
CA SER A 231 13.51 11.81 2.69
C SER A 231 14.00 10.66 3.57
N GLY A 232 15.06 9.98 3.13
CA GLY A 232 15.62 8.82 3.82
C GLY A 232 14.79 7.55 3.59
N ASP A 233 14.75 6.68 4.60
CA ASP A 233 13.99 5.42 4.54
C ASP A 233 12.48 5.66 4.51
N GLY A 234 11.77 4.67 3.99
CA GLY A 234 10.32 4.62 4.06
C GLY A 234 9.81 4.54 5.50
N LYS A 235 8.52 4.73 5.66
CA LYS A 235 7.84 4.66 6.96
C LYS A 235 6.43 4.13 6.78
N ALA A 236 5.89 3.51 7.84
CA ALA A 236 4.48 3.16 7.93
C ALA A 236 3.94 3.52 9.31
N LYS A 237 2.68 3.95 9.35
CA LYS A 237 1.95 4.23 10.60
C LYS A 237 0.52 3.71 10.46
N ILE A 238 0.05 3.01 11.48
CA ILE A 238 -1.33 2.51 11.57
C ILE A 238 -1.92 3.05 12.88
N THR A 239 -3.07 3.72 12.78
CA THR A 239 -3.73 4.34 13.92
C THR A 239 -5.20 3.91 13.95
N LEU A 240 -5.65 3.31 15.05
CA LEU A 240 -7.08 3.13 15.29
C LEU A 240 -7.72 4.51 15.52
N ILE A 241 -8.62 4.92 14.64
CA ILE A 241 -9.29 6.24 14.72
C ILE A 241 -10.74 6.15 15.21
N LYS A 242 -11.37 4.99 15.03
CA LYS A 242 -12.71 4.75 15.50
C LYS A 242 -12.92 3.27 15.80
N SER A 243 -13.25 2.94 17.05
CA SER A 243 -13.73 1.61 17.44
C SER A 243 -15.25 1.54 17.22
N ASN A 244 -15.77 0.38 16.86
CA ASN A 244 -17.20 0.23 16.62
C ASN A 244 -18.02 0.08 17.92
N GLY A 245 -17.37 -0.14 19.03
CA GLY A 245 -18.01 -0.32 20.34
C GLY A 245 -18.77 -1.62 20.52
N ILE A 246 -19.23 -2.28 19.46
CA ILE A 246 -19.82 -3.62 19.50
C ILE A 246 -18.75 -4.64 19.10
N THR A 247 -18.54 -5.65 19.93
CA THR A 247 -17.57 -6.71 19.66
C THR A 247 -18.22 -7.97 19.11
N ASP A 248 -19.48 -8.20 19.45
CA ASP A 248 -20.21 -9.39 19.02
C ASP A 248 -21.73 -9.19 19.18
N ILE A 249 -22.51 -9.82 18.31
CA ILE A 249 -23.96 -9.96 18.45
C ILE A 249 -24.28 -11.45 18.36
N LYS A 250 -24.84 -12.02 19.43
CA LYS A 250 -25.32 -13.41 19.47
C LYS A 250 -26.82 -13.45 19.56
N ILE A 251 -27.41 -14.37 18.82
CA ILE A 251 -28.84 -14.57 18.80
C ILE A 251 -29.14 -15.96 19.36
N ASN A 252 -30.06 -16.05 20.29
CA ASN A 252 -30.44 -17.29 20.98
C ASN A 252 -29.23 -18.07 21.51
N ARG A 253 -28.30 -17.36 22.22
CA ARG A 253 -27.05 -17.90 22.75
C ARG A 253 -26.11 -18.49 21.70
N GLY A 254 -26.19 -18.02 20.45
CA GLY A 254 -25.33 -18.48 19.35
C GLY A 254 -25.95 -19.59 18.48
N ASN A 255 -27.21 -19.99 18.74
CA ASN A 255 -27.88 -21.01 17.91
C ASN A 255 -28.30 -20.48 16.53
N ILE A 256 -28.41 -19.15 16.39
CA ILE A 256 -28.63 -18.50 15.09
C ILE A 256 -27.37 -17.72 14.77
N PRO A 257 -26.61 -18.12 13.76
CA PRO A 257 -25.39 -17.41 13.39
C PRO A 257 -25.72 -16.04 12.77
N ILE A 258 -24.97 -15.03 13.17
CA ILE A 258 -24.93 -13.73 12.53
C ILE A 258 -23.47 -13.38 12.25
N ASP A 259 -23.17 -13.13 10.99
CA ASP A 259 -21.87 -12.61 10.61
C ASP A 259 -21.89 -11.07 10.78
N PHE A 260 -21.53 -10.64 11.99
CA PHE A 260 -21.58 -9.24 12.36
C PHE A 260 -20.50 -8.45 11.63
N ASN A 261 -20.94 -7.50 10.80
CA ASN A 261 -20.06 -6.55 10.11
C ASN A 261 -20.48 -5.11 10.49
N TYR A 262 -19.53 -4.33 10.96
CA TYR A 262 -19.74 -2.92 11.36
C TYR A 262 -20.34 -2.02 10.27
N GLU A 263 -20.03 -2.28 9.01
CA GLU A 263 -20.56 -1.50 7.88
C GLU A 263 -21.99 -1.90 7.49
N VAL A 264 -22.46 -3.03 8.00
CA VAL A 264 -23.84 -3.49 7.79
C VAL A 264 -24.70 -2.99 8.93
N HIS A 265 -25.64 -2.11 8.62
CA HIS A 265 -26.56 -1.54 9.60
C HIS A 265 -27.84 -2.34 9.75
N ASP A 266 -28.23 -3.07 8.73
CA ASP A 266 -29.46 -3.85 8.68
C ASP A 266 -29.14 -5.34 8.47
N TYR A 267 -29.60 -6.19 9.38
CA TYR A 267 -29.44 -7.62 9.31
C TYR A 267 -30.79 -8.30 9.15
N TYR A 268 -30.90 -9.18 8.17
CA TYR A 268 -32.09 -9.99 7.94
C TYR A 268 -31.83 -11.42 8.43
N LEU A 269 -32.71 -11.88 9.33
CA LEU A 269 -32.58 -13.20 9.91
C LEU A 269 -33.80 -14.04 9.56
N ASN A 270 -33.57 -15.23 9.08
CA ASN A 270 -34.59 -16.24 8.97
C ASN A 270 -34.62 -17.06 10.24
N VAL A 271 -35.78 -17.18 10.87
CA VAL A 271 -36.00 -18.00 12.07
C VAL A 271 -37.03 -19.08 11.77
N ASP A 272 -36.95 -20.20 12.48
CA ASP A 272 -37.87 -21.30 12.30
C ASP A 272 -39.30 -20.90 12.72
N ASN A 273 -40.31 -21.45 12.03
CA ASN A 273 -41.70 -21.08 12.23
C ASN A 273 -42.28 -21.43 13.62
N ASP A 274 -41.62 -22.32 14.35
CA ASP A 274 -41.99 -22.71 15.70
C ASP A 274 -41.36 -21.85 16.79
N MET A 275 -40.52 -20.89 16.41
CA MET A 275 -39.81 -20.03 17.33
C MET A 275 -40.72 -18.97 17.92
N THR A 276 -41.00 -19.02 19.23
CA THR A 276 -41.86 -18.09 19.92
C THR A 276 -41.19 -16.80 20.38
N ASN A 277 -39.84 -16.81 20.49
CA ASN A 277 -39.06 -15.62 20.84
C ASN A 277 -37.66 -15.68 20.30
N VAL A 278 -37.08 -14.49 20.07
CA VAL A 278 -35.69 -14.31 19.66
C VAL A 278 -34.99 -13.43 20.69
N ARG A 279 -33.88 -13.91 21.23
CA ARG A 279 -33.06 -13.20 22.22
C ARG A 279 -31.77 -12.70 21.58
N PHE A 280 -31.53 -11.41 21.71
CA PHE A 280 -30.28 -10.75 21.27
C PHE A 280 -29.36 -10.53 22.47
N ASN A 281 -28.12 -11.01 22.37
CA ASN A 281 -27.05 -10.72 23.30
C ASN A 281 -25.99 -9.91 22.57
N VAL A 282 -25.74 -8.69 23.02
CA VAL A 282 -24.78 -7.78 22.42
C VAL A 282 -23.62 -7.58 23.38
N ALA A 283 -22.41 -7.89 22.92
CA ALA A 283 -21.18 -7.60 23.64
C ALA A 283 -20.60 -6.26 23.13
N THR A 284 -20.09 -5.45 24.06
CA THR A 284 -19.45 -4.16 23.76
C THR A 284 -18.00 -4.16 24.21
N GLU A 285 -17.19 -3.28 23.60
CA GLU A 285 -15.85 -2.96 24.10
C GLU A 285 -15.95 -2.18 25.42
N GLU A 286 -14.84 -2.20 26.18
CA GLU A 286 -14.70 -1.37 27.36
C GLU A 286 -14.90 0.11 27.04
N GLY A 287 -15.68 0.83 27.84
CA GLY A 287 -16.04 2.22 27.60
C GLY A 287 -17.23 2.44 26.65
N TYR A 288 -17.93 1.38 26.25
CA TYR A 288 -19.15 1.48 25.44
C TYR A 288 -20.35 0.82 26.12
N THR A 289 -21.52 1.41 25.91
CA THR A 289 -22.80 0.82 26.33
C THR A 289 -23.72 0.70 25.14
N VAL A 290 -24.63 -0.27 25.19
CA VAL A 290 -25.69 -0.45 24.20
C VAL A 290 -27.05 -0.39 24.92
N ASN A 291 -28.02 0.20 24.27
CA ASN A 291 -29.36 0.41 24.83
C ASN A 291 -30.12 -0.91 25.12
N GLN A 292 -29.73 -2.01 24.48
CA GLN A 292 -30.46 -3.29 24.56
C GLN A 292 -29.46 -4.47 24.53
N THR A 293 -28.89 -4.83 25.68
CA THR A 293 -27.91 -5.93 25.79
C THR A 293 -28.52 -7.32 25.70
N ASN A 294 -29.77 -7.51 26.21
CA ASN A 294 -30.44 -8.81 26.32
C ASN A 294 -31.91 -8.70 25.90
N LYS A 295 -32.16 -8.10 24.74
CA LYS A 295 -33.55 -7.94 24.30
C LYS A 295 -34.13 -9.28 23.86
N VAL A 296 -35.39 -9.54 24.32
CA VAL A 296 -36.22 -10.62 23.82
C VAL A 296 -37.33 -10.02 22.95
N VAL A 297 -37.47 -10.54 21.75
CA VAL A 297 -38.59 -10.22 20.85
C VAL A 297 -39.57 -11.36 20.90
N ASP A 298 -40.81 -11.06 21.27
CA ASP A 298 -41.91 -12.01 21.25
C ASP A 298 -42.41 -12.18 19.81
N MET A 299 -42.36 -13.41 19.32
CA MET A 299 -42.72 -13.78 17.96
C MET A 299 -44.13 -14.39 17.85
N THR A 300 -44.84 -14.54 18.97
CA THR A 300 -46.12 -15.27 19.01
C THR A 300 -47.28 -14.57 18.31
N ASN A 301 -47.20 -13.25 18.10
CA ASN A 301 -48.26 -12.43 17.52
C ASN A 301 -47.82 -11.64 16.27
N ILE A 302 -46.86 -12.13 15.54
CA ILE A 302 -46.36 -11.42 14.35
C ILE A 302 -47.25 -11.71 13.16
N LEU A 303 -48.13 -10.75 12.86
CA LEU A 303 -48.94 -10.70 11.63
C LEU A 303 -48.19 -10.07 10.44
N SER A 304 -47.02 -9.49 10.67
CA SER A 304 -46.13 -8.95 9.62
C SER A 304 -44.70 -9.49 9.77
N PHE A 305 -44.10 -9.84 8.66
CA PHE A 305 -42.82 -10.55 8.58
C PHE A 305 -41.59 -9.70 8.88
N THR A 306 -41.72 -8.48 9.43
CA THR A 306 -40.54 -7.63 9.74
C THR A 306 -40.66 -6.97 11.11
N ASN A 307 -39.74 -7.33 12.02
CA ASN A 307 -39.53 -6.58 13.25
C ASN A 307 -38.17 -5.88 13.15
N THR A 308 -38.16 -4.58 13.38
CA THR A 308 -36.92 -3.81 13.44
C THR A 308 -36.44 -3.63 14.87
N ILE A 309 -35.22 -4.04 15.17
CA ILE A 309 -34.54 -3.81 16.44
C ILE A 309 -33.44 -2.80 16.21
N THR A 310 -33.54 -1.65 16.87
CA THR A 310 -32.51 -0.62 16.78
C THR A 310 -31.56 -0.73 17.98
N LEU A 311 -30.28 -1.01 17.72
CA LEU A 311 -29.21 -0.97 18.71
C LEU A 311 -28.49 0.38 18.64
N THR A 312 -28.50 1.13 19.74
CA THR A 312 -27.78 2.39 19.84
C THR A 312 -26.58 2.20 20.76
N VAL A 313 -25.40 2.43 20.22
CA VAL A 313 -24.11 2.35 20.95
C VAL A 313 -23.69 3.75 21.37
N LYS A 314 -23.28 3.90 22.60
CA LYS A 314 -22.72 5.15 23.14
C LYS A 314 -21.36 4.87 23.76
N ALA A 315 -20.38 5.72 23.44
CA ALA A 315 -19.13 5.80 24.18
C ALA A 315 -19.36 6.56 25.50
N HIS A 316 -18.68 6.15 26.55
CA HIS A 316 -18.63 6.84 27.83
C HIS A 316 -17.57 7.92 27.84
#